data_a50743691580cf9a8498705ba5ae5aa6
#
_entry.id   a50743691580cf9a8498705ba5ae5aa6
#
_cell.length_a   1.000
_cell.length_b   1.000
_cell.length_c   1.000
_cell.angle_alpha   90.00
_cell.angle_beta   90.00
_cell.angle_gamma   90.00
#
_symmetry.space_group_name_H-M   'P 1'
#
loop_
_entity.id
_entity.type
_entity.pdbx_description
1 polymer ?
#
loop_
_entity_poly.entity_id
_entity_poly.type
_entity_poly.pdbx_seq_one_letter_code
_entity_poly.pdbx_strand_id
1 'polypeptide(L)'
;MINKLHLAMIKLYRGDAKRIQHFCKVHSYAKLIAETENVNKECLFIIEAAALTHDIGIHSCEEKYGNCNGKLQEKEGPAIAEKMLKELGFDQDVSDRVQYLIAHHHTYNNIDEIDYQILVEADFLVNIMEDGLSKEAALKAYESIFKTTCGKMICREMFDFCS
;
A
#
# COMPACT_ATOMS: atom_id res chain seq x y z
N MET A 1 -12.33 -9.35 -10.00
CA MET A 1 -12.62 -8.34 -8.97
C MET A 1 -11.50 -7.28 -8.93
N ILE A 2 -10.26 -7.62 -8.69
CA ILE A 2 -9.11 -6.70 -8.59
C ILE A 2 -8.99 -5.74 -9.78
N ASN A 3 -9.09 -6.22 -11.03
CA ASN A 3 -9.02 -5.32 -12.19
C ASN A 3 -10.16 -4.27 -12.22
N LYS A 4 -11.35 -4.59 -11.68
CA LYS A 4 -12.45 -3.59 -11.57
C LYS A 4 -12.10 -2.52 -10.53
N LEU A 5 -11.53 -2.93 -9.39
CA LEU A 5 -11.04 -2.01 -8.36
C LEU A 5 -9.94 -1.10 -8.90
N HIS A 6 -8.97 -1.67 -9.60
CA HIS A 6 -7.88 -0.92 -10.23
C HIS A 6 -8.39 0.17 -11.19
N LEU A 7 -9.34 -0.20 -12.06
CA LEU A 7 -9.98 0.77 -12.96
C LEU A 7 -10.80 1.84 -12.22
N ALA A 8 -11.45 1.47 -11.11
CA ALA A 8 -12.18 2.43 -10.27
C ALA A 8 -11.23 3.43 -9.60
N MET A 9 -10.07 2.97 -9.10
CA MET A 9 -9.02 3.83 -8.55
C MET A 9 -8.45 4.78 -9.60
N ILE A 10 -8.16 4.29 -10.82
CA ILE A 10 -7.70 5.16 -11.93
C ILE A 10 -8.74 6.24 -12.24
N LYS A 11 -10.03 5.90 -12.24
CA LYS A 11 -11.12 6.88 -12.45
C LYS A 11 -11.20 7.90 -11.32
N LEU A 12 -11.07 7.47 -10.07
CA LEU A 12 -11.09 8.34 -8.89
C LEU A 12 -9.95 9.37 -8.94
N TYR A 13 -8.75 8.94 -9.35
CA TYR A 13 -7.55 9.78 -9.47
C TYR A 13 -7.35 10.37 -10.87
N ARG A 14 -8.42 10.54 -11.64
CA ARG A 14 -8.35 11.08 -13.00
C ARG A 14 -7.58 12.41 -13.04
N GLY A 15 -6.52 12.47 -13.84
CA GLY A 15 -5.67 13.65 -14.00
C GLY A 15 -4.46 13.67 -13.06
N ASP A 16 -4.41 12.79 -12.08
CA ASP A 16 -3.30 12.63 -11.13
C ASP A 16 -2.42 11.43 -11.50
N ALA A 17 -1.63 11.61 -12.55
CA ALA A 17 -0.76 10.53 -13.05
C ALA A 17 0.26 10.07 -12.02
N LYS A 18 0.74 10.96 -11.13
CA LYS A 18 1.72 10.61 -10.10
C LYS A 18 1.14 9.58 -9.14
N ARG A 19 -0.04 9.83 -8.58
CA ARG A 19 -0.70 8.93 -7.64
C ARG A 19 -1.16 7.63 -8.30
N ILE A 20 -1.65 7.71 -9.55
CA ILE A 20 -1.96 6.50 -10.34
C ILE A 20 -0.73 5.61 -10.49
N GLN A 21 0.43 6.16 -10.86
CA GLN A 21 1.67 5.40 -10.97
C GLN A 21 2.13 4.85 -9.63
N HIS A 22 1.95 5.60 -8.53
CA HIS A 22 2.27 5.17 -7.18
C HIS A 22 1.54 3.87 -6.82
N PHE A 23 0.21 3.89 -6.77
CA PHE A 23 -0.53 2.69 -6.37
C PHE A 23 -0.39 1.52 -7.35
N CYS A 24 -0.16 1.77 -8.64
CA CYS A 24 0.17 0.70 -9.59
C CYS A 24 1.49 0.01 -9.26
N LYS A 25 2.52 0.76 -8.88
CA LYS A 25 3.82 0.21 -8.45
C LYS A 25 3.70 -0.53 -7.13
N VAL A 26 3.03 0.08 -6.13
CA VAL A 26 2.79 -0.56 -4.84
C VAL A 26 2.05 -1.89 -5.02
N HIS A 27 0.98 -1.92 -5.82
CA HIS A 27 0.26 -3.15 -6.14
C HIS A 27 1.16 -4.21 -6.81
N SER A 28 2.00 -3.80 -7.76
CA SER A 28 2.91 -4.73 -8.45
C SER A 28 3.91 -5.38 -7.49
N TYR A 29 4.54 -4.58 -6.61
CA TYR A 29 5.48 -5.10 -5.62
C TYR A 29 4.77 -5.93 -4.54
N ALA A 30 3.63 -5.48 -4.03
CA ALA A 30 2.87 -6.21 -3.03
C ALA A 30 2.46 -7.60 -3.54
N LYS A 31 1.97 -7.69 -4.78
CA LYS A 31 1.65 -8.96 -5.42
C LYS A 31 2.88 -9.85 -5.59
N LEU A 32 3.99 -9.32 -6.09
CA LEU A 32 5.23 -10.07 -6.27
C LEU A 32 5.74 -10.65 -4.95
N ILE A 33 5.77 -9.83 -3.90
CA ILE A 33 6.20 -10.27 -2.57
C ILE A 33 5.25 -11.36 -2.06
N ALA A 34 3.94 -11.13 -2.11
CA ALA A 34 2.93 -12.05 -1.62
C ALA A 34 2.99 -13.43 -2.30
N GLU A 35 3.11 -13.46 -3.64
CA GLU A 35 3.23 -14.70 -4.41
C GLU A 35 4.55 -15.44 -4.08
N THR A 36 5.65 -14.71 -3.88
CA THR A 36 6.97 -15.29 -3.55
C THR A 36 7.02 -15.80 -2.11
N GLU A 37 6.37 -15.13 -1.17
CA GLU A 37 6.22 -15.57 0.22
C GLU A 37 5.15 -16.68 0.38
N ASN A 38 4.53 -17.12 -0.72
CA ASN A 38 3.53 -18.20 -0.76
C ASN A 38 2.33 -17.98 0.14
N VAL A 39 1.82 -16.74 0.25
CA VAL A 39 0.58 -16.47 0.98
C VAL A 39 -0.61 -17.19 0.31
N ASN A 40 -1.64 -17.50 1.07
CA ASN A 40 -2.83 -18.11 0.50
C ASN A 40 -3.61 -17.12 -0.41
N LYS A 41 -4.54 -17.65 -1.20
CA LYS A 41 -5.28 -16.86 -2.21
C LYS A 41 -6.14 -15.75 -1.61
N GLU A 42 -6.69 -15.96 -0.44
CA GLU A 42 -7.52 -14.98 0.27
C GLU A 42 -6.64 -13.81 0.75
N CYS A 43 -5.53 -14.11 1.38
CA CYS A 43 -4.54 -13.13 1.81
C CYS A 43 -3.99 -12.33 0.62
N LEU A 44 -3.63 -13.00 -0.49
CA LEU A 44 -3.22 -12.34 -1.73
C LEU A 44 -4.29 -11.36 -2.24
N PHE A 45 -5.55 -11.78 -2.23
CA PHE A 45 -6.67 -10.94 -2.68
C PHE A 45 -6.83 -9.67 -1.81
N ILE A 46 -6.68 -9.80 -0.49
CA ILE A 46 -6.69 -8.67 0.46
C ILE A 46 -5.51 -7.75 0.18
N ILE A 47 -4.31 -8.30 0.03
CA ILE A 47 -3.09 -7.52 -0.26
C ILE A 47 -3.23 -6.71 -1.55
N GLU A 48 -3.69 -7.34 -2.64
CA GLU A 48 -3.89 -6.65 -3.91
C GLU A 48 -4.91 -5.52 -3.79
N ALA A 49 -6.03 -5.74 -3.07
CA ALA A 49 -7.04 -4.73 -2.84
C ALA A 49 -6.51 -3.56 -1.98
N ALA A 50 -5.82 -3.87 -0.88
CA ALA A 50 -5.23 -2.89 0.01
C ALA A 50 -4.15 -2.05 -0.70
N ALA A 51 -3.27 -2.69 -1.47
CA ALA A 51 -2.22 -2.00 -2.21
C ALA A 51 -2.76 -1.00 -3.24
N LEU A 52 -3.91 -1.30 -3.87
CA LEU A 52 -4.56 -0.37 -4.78
C LEU A 52 -5.22 0.82 -4.05
N THR A 53 -5.68 0.62 -2.80
CA THR A 53 -6.56 1.57 -2.10
C THR A 53 -5.93 2.23 -0.87
N HIS A 54 -4.70 1.87 -0.48
CA HIS A 54 -4.10 2.38 0.75
C HIS A 54 -4.13 3.91 0.86
N ASP A 55 -3.90 4.59 -0.24
CA ASP A 55 -3.87 6.05 -0.38
C ASP A 55 -5.19 6.69 -0.82
N ILE A 56 -6.29 5.95 -0.85
CA ILE A 56 -7.59 6.41 -1.39
C ILE A 56 -8.10 7.70 -0.74
N GLY A 57 -7.66 8.01 0.46
CA GLY A 57 -8.06 9.17 1.25
C GLY A 57 -7.42 10.50 0.85
N ILE A 58 -6.36 10.51 0.02
CA ILE A 58 -5.51 11.70 -0.19
C ILE A 58 -6.31 12.89 -0.73
N HIS A 59 -7.07 12.74 -1.81
CA HIS A 59 -7.86 13.85 -2.38
C HIS A 59 -8.88 14.40 -1.36
N SER A 60 -9.56 13.53 -0.61
CA SER A 60 -10.48 13.95 0.45
C SER A 60 -9.77 14.72 1.57
N CYS A 61 -8.56 14.30 1.93
CA CYS A 61 -7.75 15.03 2.92
C CYS A 61 -7.38 16.42 2.41
N GLU A 62 -6.90 16.51 1.17
CA GLU A 62 -6.50 17.78 0.56
C GLU A 62 -7.67 18.76 0.45
N GLU A 63 -8.85 18.27 0.04
CA GLU A 63 -10.06 19.09 -0.02
C GLU A 63 -10.52 19.58 1.35
N LYS A 64 -10.50 18.72 2.37
CA LYS A 64 -11.00 19.03 3.72
C LYS A 64 -10.04 19.86 4.56
N TYR A 65 -8.74 19.60 4.43
CA TYR A 65 -7.71 20.10 5.37
C TYR A 65 -6.63 20.95 4.69
N GLY A 66 -6.64 21.06 3.36
CA GLY A 66 -5.62 21.77 2.59
C GLY A 66 -4.25 21.06 2.54
N ASN A 67 -4.13 19.92 3.19
CA ASN A 67 -2.94 19.06 3.17
C ASN A 67 -3.33 17.61 3.46
N CYS A 68 -2.41 16.68 3.22
CA CYS A 68 -2.58 15.28 3.57
C CYS A 68 -1.29 14.72 4.18
N ASN A 69 -1.40 14.19 5.39
CA ASN A 69 -0.32 13.44 6.04
C ASN A 69 -0.80 12.03 6.38
N GLY A 70 0.12 11.13 6.76
CA GLY A 70 -0.20 9.74 7.02
C GLY A 70 -1.35 9.52 8.00
N LYS A 71 -1.43 10.30 9.09
CA LYS A 71 -2.54 10.17 10.06
C LYS A 71 -3.90 10.60 9.49
N LEU A 72 -3.92 11.58 8.60
CA LEU A 72 -5.15 11.99 7.92
C LEU A 72 -5.58 10.94 6.89
N GLN A 73 -4.62 10.32 6.19
CA GLN A 73 -4.90 9.21 5.27
C GLN A 73 -5.50 8.02 6.02
N GLU A 74 -4.88 7.60 7.13
CA GLU A 74 -5.38 6.53 8.01
C GLU A 74 -6.79 6.81 8.53
N LYS A 75 -7.14 8.08 8.76
CA LYS A 75 -8.46 8.50 9.25
C LYS A 75 -9.52 8.54 8.14
N GLU A 76 -9.22 9.12 7.00
CA GLU A 76 -10.20 9.39 5.94
C GLU A 76 -10.33 8.23 4.93
N GLY A 77 -9.25 7.47 4.72
CA GLY A 77 -9.18 6.41 3.72
C GLY A 77 -10.19 5.27 3.92
N PRO A 78 -10.33 4.70 5.14
CA PRO A 78 -11.15 3.51 5.35
C PRO A 78 -12.59 3.65 4.88
N ALA A 79 -13.28 4.74 5.21
CA ALA A 79 -14.69 4.95 4.84
C ALA A 79 -14.88 5.12 3.32
N ILE A 80 -13.89 5.70 2.65
CA ILE A 80 -13.92 5.85 1.18
C ILE A 80 -13.69 4.50 0.51
N ALA A 81 -12.75 3.70 1.04
CA ALA A 81 -12.47 2.35 0.57
C ALA A 81 -13.69 1.42 0.77
N GLU A 82 -14.32 1.44 1.95
CA GLU A 82 -15.53 0.67 2.24
C GLU A 82 -16.61 0.90 1.18
N LYS A 83 -16.91 2.17 0.90
CA LYS A 83 -17.92 2.51 -0.11
C LYS A 83 -17.58 1.93 -1.48
N MET A 84 -16.34 2.12 -1.95
CA MET A 84 -15.90 1.61 -3.25
C MET A 84 -15.93 0.08 -3.31
N LEU A 85 -15.40 -0.59 -2.28
CA LEU A 85 -15.37 -2.06 -2.20
C LEU A 85 -16.78 -2.65 -2.21
N LYS A 86 -17.71 -2.05 -1.43
CA LYS A 86 -19.12 -2.46 -1.40
C LYS A 86 -19.81 -2.29 -2.75
N GLU A 87 -19.61 -1.14 -3.41
CA GLU A 87 -20.17 -0.89 -4.76
C GLU A 87 -19.64 -1.87 -5.81
N LEU A 88 -18.43 -2.38 -5.64
CA LEU A 88 -17.82 -3.38 -6.51
C LEU A 88 -18.16 -4.83 -6.14
N GLY A 89 -18.87 -5.06 -5.02
CA GLY A 89 -19.31 -6.38 -4.58
C GLY A 89 -18.24 -7.21 -3.88
N PHE A 90 -17.30 -6.57 -3.16
CA PHE A 90 -16.36 -7.27 -2.27
C PHE A 90 -17.10 -7.81 -1.04
N ASP A 91 -16.67 -8.98 -0.56
CA ASP A 91 -17.19 -9.57 0.68
C ASP A 91 -16.82 -8.69 1.89
N GLN A 92 -17.69 -8.70 2.92
CA GLN A 92 -17.54 -7.81 4.07
C GLN A 92 -16.24 -8.07 4.83
N ASP A 93 -15.86 -9.32 5.06
CA ASP A 93 -14.64 -9.70 5.78
C ASP A 93 -13.38 -9.17 5.06
N VAL A 94 -13.36 -9.26 3.72
CA VAL A 94 -12.29 -8.67 2.91
C VAL A 94 -12.28 -7.15 3.02
N SER A 95 -13.45 -6.52 2.94
CA SER A 95 -13.58 -5.07 3.07
C SER A 95 -13.11 -4.57 4.43
N ASP A 96 -13.48 -5.26 5.51
CA ASP A 96 -13.09 -4.90 6.87
C ASP A 96 -11.56 -5.01 7.06
N ARG A 97 -10.94 -6.08 6.53
CA ARG A 97 -9.48 -6.23 6.60
C ARG A 97 -8.74 -5.17 5.76
N VAL A 98 -9.22 -4.85 4.57
CA VAL A 98 -8.65 -3.78 3.73
C VAL A 98 -8.76 -2.43 4.43
N GLN A 99 -9.91 -2.10 5.03
CA GLN A 99 -10.08 -0.89 5.83
C GLN A 99 -9.11 -0.81 7.00
N TYR A 100 -8.92 -1.93 7.72
CA TYR A 100 -7.94 -2.01 8.80
C TYR A 100 -6.52 -1.71 8.30
N LEU A 101 -6.11 -2.29 7.19
CA LEU A 101 -4.80 -2.06 6.59
C LEU A 101 -4.62 -0.59 6.17
N ILE A 102 -5.64 0.02 5.57
CA ILE A 102 -5.63 1.45 5.21
C ILE A 102 -5.53 2.33 6.48
N ALA A 103 -6.25 1.98 7.54
CA ALA A 103 -6.23 2.73 8.80
C ALA A 103 -4.89 2.69 9.54
N HIS A 104 -3.96 1.83 9.13
CA HIS A 104 -2.72 1.61 9.86
C HIS A 104 -1.45 1.63 8.99
N HIS A 105 -1.54 1.82 7.66
CA HIS A 105 -0.40 1.63 6.75
C HIS A 105 0.77 2.60 6.98
N HIS A 106 0.58 3.68 7.73
CA HIS A 106 1.63 4.57 8.24
C HIS A 106 2.02 4.29 9.69
N THR A 107 1.46 3.26 10.31
CA THR A 107 1.76 2.84 11.68
C THR A 107 2.62 1.58 11.66
N TYR A 108 3.92 1.72 11.88
CA TYR A 108 4.91 0.65 11.66
C TYR A 108 5.22 -0.20 12.90
N ASN A 109 4.57 0.10 14.02
CA ASN A 109 4.62 -0.68 15.27
C ASN A 109 3.37 -1.57 15.33
N ASN A 110 3.52 -2.78 15.83
CA ASN A 110 2.43 -3.74 15.98
C ASN A 110 1.79 -4.21 14.66
N ILE A 111 2.62 -4.40 13.63
CA ILE A 111 2.20 -5.12 12.42
C ILE A 111 1.77 -6.51 12.83
N ASP A 112 0.48 -6.84 12.64
CA ASP A 112 -0.15 -8.04 13.18
C ASP A 112 0.03 -9.27 12.28
N GLU A 113 -0.11 -9.11 10.97
CA GLU A 113 -0.12 -10.21 10.01
C GLU A 113 0.73 -9.92 8.77
N ILE A 114 0.91 -10.95 7.94
CA ILE A 114 1.77 -10.91 6.76
C ILE A 114 1.23 -9.95 5.67
N ASP A 115 -0.07 -9.79 5.55
CA ASP A 115 -0.69 -8.87 4.59
C ASP A 115 -0.34 -7.41 4.90
N TYR A 116 -0.37 -7.04 6.17
CA TYR A 116 0.05 -5.71 6.62
C TYR A 116 1.55 -5.49 6.39
N GLN A 117 2.38 -6.48 6.73
CA GLN A 117 3.82 -6.41 6.51
C GLN A 117 4.16 -6.21 5.02
N ILE A 118 3.52 -6.97 4.14
CA ILE A 118 3.74 -6.88 2.69
C ILE A 118 3.29 -5.54 2.14
N LEU A 119 2.12 -5.02 2.57
CA LEU A 119 1.65 -3.70 2.15
C LEU A 119 2.65 -2.61 2.50
N VAL A 120 3.13 -2.60 3.75
CA VAL A 120 4.10 -1.61 4.24
C VAL A 120 5.42 -1.69 3.46
N GLU A 121 5.94 -2.88 3.25
CA GLU A 121 7.19 -3.07 2.48
C GLU A 121 7.04 -2.61 1.03
N ALA A 122 5.94 -2.94 0.37
CA ALA A 122 5.68 -2.54 -1.01
C ALA A 122 5.56 -1.01 -1.15
N ASP A 123 4.89 -0.36 -0.21
CA ASP A 123 4.77 1.09 -0.16
C ASP A 123 6.14 1.76 0.06
N PHE A 124 6.95 1.24 1.01
CA PHE A 124 8.31 1.74 1.23
C PHE A 124 9.20 1.59 0.00
N LEU A 125 9.16 0.48 -0.74
CA LEU A 125 9.93 0.31 -1.98
C LEU A 125 9.67 1.43 -2.99
N VAL A 126 8.42 1.89 -3.08
CA VAL A 126 8.03 2.96 -3.99
C VAL A 126 8.41 4.33 -3.40
N ASN A 127 8.12 4.57 -2.12
CA ASN A 127 8.35 5.86 -1.46
C ASN A 127 9.83 6.21 -1.36
N ILE A 128 10.73 5.25 -1.06
CA ILE A 128 12.18 5.48 -1.02
C ILE A 128 12.67 6.15 -2.31
N MET A 129 12.17 5.69 -3.46
CA MET A 129 12.54 6.24 -4.75
C MET A 129 11.79 7.55 -5.06
N GLU A 130 10.47 7.60 -4.83
CA GLU A 130 9.64 8.75 -5.20
C GLU A 130 9.94 9.99 -4.37
N ASP A 131 10.31 9.81 -3.10
CA ASP A 131 10.68 10.88 -2.17
C ASP A 131 12.18 11.22 -2.24
N GLY A 132 12.96 10.47 -3.03
CA GLY A 132 14.39 10.71 -3.21
C GLY A 132 15.19 10.57 -1.92
N LEU A 133 14.89 9.55 -1.10
CA LEU A 133 15.59 9.31 0.16
C LEU A 133 17.09 9.11 -0.08
N SER A 134 17.92 9.63 0.85
CA SER A 134 19.36 9.32 0.83
C SER A 134 19.62 7.83 1.06
N LYS A 135 20.78 7.33 0.62
CA LYS A 135 21.16 5.91 0.82
C LYS A 135 21.14 5.51 2.30
N GLU A 136 21.55 6.42 3.20
CA GLU A 136 21.51 6.17 4.65
C GLU A 136 20.07 6.07 5.17
N ALA A 137 19.15 6.93 4.70
CA ALA A 137 17.75 6.88 5.10
C ALA A 137 17.07 5.62 4.55
N ALA A 138 17.36 5.24 3.31
CA ALA A 138 16.87 4.01 2.71
C ALA A 138 17.38 2.75 3.45
N LEU A 139 18.66 2.73 3.86
CA LEU A 139 19.22 1.64 4.66
C LEU A 139 18.55 1.52 6.03
N LYS A 140 18.30 2.62 6.72
CA LYS A 140 17.54 2.62 7.98
C LYS A 140 16.12 2.07 7.81
N ALA A 141 15.43 2.45 6.73
CA ALA A 141 14.12 1.90 6.41
C ALA A 141 14.21 0.39 6.16
N TYR A 142 15.20 -0.06 5.38
CA TYR A 142 15.47 -1.47 5.15
C TYR A 142 15.63 -2.26 6.45
N GLU A 143 16.47 -1.79 7.38
CA GLU A 143 16.76 -2.46 8.64
C GLU A 143 15.55 -2.51 9.59
N SER A 144 14.75 -1.43 9.63
CA SER A 144 13.64 -1.31 10.58
C SER A 144 12.32 -1.88 10.07
N ILE A 145 12.02 -1.73 8.77
CA ILE A 145 10.72 -2.02 8.19
C ILE A 145 10.67 -3.39 7.53
N PHE A 146 11.67 -3.74 6.71
CA PHE A 146 11.62 -4.95 5.90
C PHE A 146 11.83 -6.22 6.75
N LYS A 147 10.90 -7.18 6.63
CA LYS A 147 10.92 -8.47 7.35
C LYS A 147 10.81 -9.65 6.40
N THR A 148 10.05 -9.52 5.29
CA THR A 148 9.89 -10.61 4.33
C THR A 148 11.20 -10.90 3.60
N THR A 149 11.39 -12.15 3.17
CA THR A 149 12.60 -12.56 2.42
C THR A 149 12.66 -11.88 1.06
N CYS A 150 11.52 -11.86 0.37
CA CYS A 150 11.39 -11.27 -0.96
C CYS A 150 11.52 -9.73 -0.91
N GLY A 151 10.83 -9.06 0.03
CA GLY A 151 10.92 -7.60 0.18
C GLY A 151 12.34 -7.13 0.50
N LYS A 152 13.03 -7.83 1.40
CA LYS A 152 14.45 -7.58 1.68
C LYS A 152 15.33 -7.74 0.44
N MET A 153 15.12 -8.81 -0.32
CA MET A 153 15.87 -9.05 -1.54
C MET A 153 15.65 -7.92 -2.55
N ILE A 154 14.39 -7.56 -2.83
CA ILE A 154 14.06 -6.49 -3.76
C ILE A 154 14.68 -5.16 -3.32
N CYS A 155 14.55 -4.80 -2.04
CA CYS A 155 15.09 -3.54 -1.51
C CYS A 155 16.61 -3.45 -1.65
N ARG A 156 17.33 -4.54 -1.37
CA ARG A 156 18.79 -4.60 -1.54
C ARG A 156 19.21 -4.42 -2.99
N GLU A 157 18.55 -5.12 -3.91
CA GLU A 157 18.86 -5.02 -5.33
C GLU A 157 18.52 -3.61 -5.89
N MET A 158 17.38 -3.03 -5.51
CA MET A 158 16.97 -1.72 -5.99
C MET A 158 17.90 -0.58 -5.55
N PHE A 159 18.41 -0.64 -4.33
CA PHE A 159 19.17 0.47 -3.72
C PHE A 159 20.65 0.15 -3.49
N ASP A 160 21.12 -0.97 -4.02
CA ASP A 160 22.52 -1.41 -3.95
C ASP A 160 23.05 -1.40 -2.50
N PHE A 161 22.37 -2.13 -1.62
CA PHE A 161 22.82 -2.34 -0.23
C PHE A 161 23.76 -3.55 -0.09
N CYS A 162 24.23 -4.11 -1.20
CA CYS A 162 25.26 -5.12 -1.18
C CYS A 162 26.60 -4.48 -0.85
N SER A 163 27.10 -4.77 0.34
CA SER A 163 28.48 -4.54 0.74
C SER A 163 29.30 -5.81 0.53
#